data_52151ddda5ed01a3dc4cc0e78b40c50d
#
_entry.id   52151ddda5ed01a3dc4cc0e78b40c50d
#
_cell.length_a   1.000
_cell.length_b   1.000
_cell.length_c   1.000
_cell.angle_alpha   90.00
_cell.angle_beta   90.00
_cell.angle_gamma   90.00
#
_symmetry.space_group_name_H-M   'P 1'
#
loop_
_entity.id
_entity.type
_entity.pdbx_description
1 polymer ?
#
loop_
_entity_poly.entity_id
_entity_poly.type
_entity_poly.pdbx_seq_one_letter_code
_entity_poly.pdbx_strand_id
1 'polypeptide(L)'
;MTNYNWNYPTTVWVGKDRAKDLEKACVEIKTLKPLLVTDKDLINLEFIKDLVNDLEKKFKLSTFSNFSGNPTGENVDEGVKVFKNNSCDSVIAIGGGSALDVGKAIAFMSGQSRPIWDFEDIGDYWKRADEKNISPIIAIPTTAGTGSETGR
;
A
#
# COMPACT_ATOMS: atom_id res chain seq x y z
N MET A 1 -0.45 37.59 11.47
CA MET A 1 -0.15 36.51 10.54
C MET A 1 -0.41 35.20 11.24
N THR A 2 -1.16 34.28 10.63
CA THR A 2 -1.41 32.96 11.20
C THR A 2 -0.24 32.07 10.83
N ASN A 3 0.39 31.43 11.81
CA ASN A 3 1.50 30.50 11.56
C ASN A 3 0.94 29.11 11.27
N TYR A 4 1.45 28.45 10.25
CA TYR A 4 1.10 27.09 9.90
C TYR A 4 2.36 26.21 9.89
N ASN A 5 2.25 24.99 10.42
CA ASN A 5 3.30 23.99 10.34
C ASN A 5 2.89 22.92 9.33
N TRP A 6 3.79 22.59 8.42
CA TRP A 6 3.66 21.45 7.52
C TRP A 6 4.64 20.36 7.98
N ASN A 7 4.14 19.16 8.17
CA ASN A 7 4.96 18.00 8.49
C ASN A 7 4.55 16.83 7.58
N TYR A 8 5.51 16.32 6.80
CA TYR A 8 5.30 15.18 5.91
C TYR A 8 6.32 14.09 6.26
N PRO A 9 5.96 13.12 7.11
CA PRO A 9 6.89 12.11 7.63
C PRO A 9 7.24 11.01 6.63
N THR A 10 6.56 10.93 5.48
CA THR A 10 6.77 9.88 4.51
C THR A 10 8.11 10.07 3.79
N THR A 11 8.95 9.03 3.78
CA THR A 11 10.16 9.00 2.94
C THR A 11 9.77 8.90 1.48
N VAL A 12 10.24 9.85 0.66
CA VAL A 12 9.93 9.91 -0.77
C VAL A 12 11.21 9.72 -1.58
N TRP A 13 11.21 8.74 -2.46
CA TRP A 13 12.29 8.48 -3.40
C TRP A 13 11.88 8.93 -4.80
N VAL A 14 12.60 9.90 -5.36
CA VAL A 14 12.31 10.48 -6.68
C VAL A 14 13.53 10.37 -7.58
N GLY A 15 13.31 9.99 -8.83
CA GLY A 15 14.37 9.92 -9.85
C GLY A 15 13.98 9.03 -11.02
N LYS A 16 14.72 9.16 -12.11
CA LYS A 16 14.57 8.29 -13.27
C LYS A 16 14.85 6.84 -12.87
N ASP A 17 14.01 5.92 -13.32
CA ASP A 17 14.13 4.47 -13.07
C ASP A 17 14.10 4.07 -11.56
N ARG A 18 13.61 4.97 -10.68
CA ARG A 18 13.65 4.77 -9.24
C ARG A 18 12.84 3.55 -8.76
N ALA A 19 11.83 3.13 -9.52
CA ALA A 19 11.07 1.91 -9.25
C ALA A 19 11.96 0.64 -9.25
N LYS A 20 13.08 0.64 -9.95
CA LYS A 20 14.06 -0.48 -9.93
C LYS A 20 14.76 -0.65 -8.58
N ASP A 21 14.71 0.36 -7.72
CA ASP A 21 15.23 0.26 -6.34
C ASP A 21 14.24 -0.34 -5.34
N LEU A 22 13.10 -0.89 -5.80
CA LEU A 22 12.05 -1.45 -4.95
C LEU A 22 12.58 -2.50 -3.97
N GLU A 23 13.50 -3.34 -4.41
CA GLU A 23 14.18 -4.30 -3.52
C GLU A 23 14.88 -3.61 -2.34
N LYS A 24 15.58 -2.51 -2.61
CA LYS A 24 16.26 -1.75 -1.54
C LYS A 24 15.25 -1.15 -0.56
N ALA A 25 14.10 -0.66 -1.07
CA ALA A 25 13.03 -0.15 -0.23
C ALA A 25 12.44 -1.25 0.65
N CYS A 26 12.26 -2.46 0.12
CA CYS A 26 11.81 -3.63 0.89
C CYS A 26 12.80 -3.98 2.02
N VAL A 27 14.09 -3.93 1.75
CA VAL A 27 15.13 -4.16 2.78
C VAL A 27 15.09 -3.08 3.85
N GLU A 28 14.88 -1.82 3.47
CA GLU A 28 14.82 -0.69 4.42
C GLU A 28 13.66 -0.82 5.40
N ILE A 29 12.47 -1.22 4.92
CA ILE A 29 11.31 -1.48 5.78
C ILE A 29 11.36 -2.87 6.44
N LYS A 30 12.41 -3.67 6.20
CA LYS A 30 12.65 -4.99 6.79
C LYS A 30 11.55 -6.02 6.49
N THR A 31 10.90 -5.93 5.34
CA THR A 31 9.90 -6.93 4.94
C THR A 31 10.53 -8.24 4.50
N LEU A 32 9.83 -9.34 4.75
CA LEU A 32 10.17 -10.68 4.27
C LEU A 32 9.06 -11.28 3.41
N LYS A 33 7.82 -10.85 3.65
CA LYS A 33 6.61 -11.41 3.02
C LYS A 33 5.66 -10.29 2.56
N PRO A 34 6.06 -9.48 1.59
CA PRO A 34 5.22 -8.39 1.12
C PRO A 34 3.98 -8.89 0.37
N LEU A 35 2.86 -8.15 0.50
CA LEU A 35 1.70 -8.27 -0.37
C LEU A 35 1.79 -7.22 -1.47
N LEU A 36 1.92 -7.65 -2.71
CA LEU A 36 1.79 -6.77 -3.88
C LEU A 36 0.31 -6.51 -4.16
N VAL A 37 -0.07 -5.24 -4.16
CA VAL A 37 -1.41 -4.76 -4.55
C VAL A 37 -1.27 -3.98 -5.85
N THR A 38 -1.91 -4.46 -6.91
CA THR A 38 -1.82 -3.86 -8.24
C THR A 38 -3.04 -4.20 -9.09
N ASP A 39 -3.30 -3.43 -10.13
CA ASP A 39 -4.40 -3.70 -11.07
C ASP A 39 -4.21 -5.00 -11.85
N LYS A 40 -5.33 -5.63 -12.25
CA LYS A 40 -5.33 -6.83 -13.09
C LYS A 40 -4.64 -6.63 -14.45
N ASP A 41 -4.74 -5.43 -15.01
CA ASP A 41 -4.13 -5.13 -16.30
C ASP A 41 -2.66 -4.77 -16.13
N LEU A 42 -2.34 -4.01 -15.08
CA LEU A 42 -0.99 -3.53 -14.81
C LEU A 42 -0.02 -4.68 -14.52
N ILE A 43 -0.46 -5.72 -13.82
CA ILE A 43 0.38 -6.89 -13.48
C ILE A 43 0.89 -7.63 -14.73
N ASN A 44 0.23 -7.47 -15.88
CA ASN A 44 0.61 -8.11 -17.13
C ASN A 44 1.65 -7.33 -17.93
N LEU A 45 1.95 -6.09 -17.55
CA LEU A 45 2.97 -5.27 -18.21
C LEU A 45 4.37 -5.80 -17.92
N GLU A 46 5.23 -5.78 -18.94
CA GLU A 46 6.59 -6.35 -18.88
C GLU A 46 7.39 -5.78 -17.70
N PHE A 47 7.38 -4.44 -17.55
CA PHE A 47 8.15 -3.81 -16.47
C PHE A 47 7.67 -4.19 -15.05
N ILE A 48 6.37 -4.50 -14.87
CA ILE A 48 5.86 -4.99 -13.58
C ILE A 48 6.28 -6.45 -13.37
N LYS A 49 6.21 -7.27 -14.43
CA LYS A 49 6.68 -8.66 -14.36
C LYS A 49 8.15 -8.73 -13.98
N ASP A 50 8.97 -7.86 -14.52
CA ASP A 50 10.39 -7.79 -14.18
C ASP A 50 10.59 -7.44 -12.70
N LEU A 51 9.87 -6.44 -12.19
CA LEU A 51 9.92 -6.07 -10.77
C LEU A 51 9.45 -7.22 -9.87
N VAL A 52 8.36 -7.90 -10.24
CA VAL A 52 7.83 -9.06 -9.51
C VAL A 52 8.85 -10.19 -9.49
N ASN A 53 9.40 -10.55 -10.65
CA ASN A 53 10.42 -11.60 -10.78
C ASN A 53 11.66 -11.32 -9.92
N ASP A 54 12.08 -10.06 -9.84
CA ASP A 54 13.23 -9.67 -9.00
C ASP A 54 12.90 -9.76 -7.51
N LEU A 55 11.69 -9.36 -7.10
CA LEU A 55 11.24 -9.49 -5.73
C LEU A 55 11.09 -10.94 -5.28
N GLU A 56 10.54 -11.82 -6.12
CA GLU A 56 10.32 -13.24 -5.80
C GLU A 56 11.64 -14.01 -5.57
N LYS A 57 12.76 -13.52 -6.08
CA LYS A 57 14.09 -14.10 -5.81
C LYS A 57 14.51 -13.94 -4.34
N LYS A 58 13.97 -12.95 -3.62
CA LYS A 58 14.45 -12.57 -2.29
C LYS A 58 13.34 -12.55 -1.22
N PHE A 59 12.10 -12.37 -1.62
CA PHE A 59 10.96 -12.22 -0.72
C PHE A 59 9.90 -13.28 -1.03
N LYS A 60 9.16 -13.68 -0.02
CA LYS A 60 7.97 -14.52 -0.21
C LYS A 60 6.79 -13.62 -0.59
N LEU A 61 6.74 -13.23 -1.87
CA LEU A 61 5.72 -12.35 -2.42
C LEU A 61 4.35 -13.04 -2.50
N SER A 62 3.31 -12.31 -2.14
CA SER A 62 1.91 -12.65 -2.45
C SER A 62 1.29 -11.52 -3.25
N THR A 63 0.25 -11.78 -4.04
CA THR A 63 -0.36 -10.76 -4.90
C THR A 63 -1.86 -10.67 -4.66
N PHE A 64 -2.38 -9.44 -4.64
CA PHE A 64 -3.80 -9.11 -4.65
C PHE A 64 -4.11 -8.11 -5.75
N SER A 65 -5.01 -8.48 -6.65
CA SER A 65 -5.43 -7.65 -7.79
C SER A 65 -6.95 -7.69 -8.01
N ASN A 66 -7.72 -8.22 -7.06
CA ASN A 66 -9.16 -8.37 -7.22
C ASN A 66 -9.92 -7.13 -6.72
N PHE A 67 -9.69 -6.00 -7.39
CA PHE A 67 -10.45 -4.76 -7.19
C PHE A 67 -10.64 -4.05 -8.54
N SER A 68 -11.61 -3.15 -8.59
CA SER A 68 -11.91 -2.30 -9.74
C SER A 68 -11.56 -0.84 -9.45
N GLY A 69 -11.71 0.03 -10.43
CA GLY A 69 -11.75 1.48 -10.19
C GLY A 69 -12.82 1.82 -9.14
N ASN A 70 -12.58 2.81 -8.29
CA ASN A 70 -13.41 3.14 -7.13
C ASN A 70 -13.60 1.93 -6.19
N PRO A 71 -12.56 1.52 -5.47
CA PRO A 71 -12.61 0.35 -4.63
C PRO A 71 -13.62 0.49 -3.48
N THR A 72 -14.17 -0.64 -3.06
CA THR A 72 -15.15 -0.74 -1.97
C THR A 72 -14.52 -1.30 -0.70
N GLY A 73 -15.23 -1.19 0.43
CA GLY A 73 -14.81 -1.84 1.69
C GLY A 73 -14.64 -3.34 1.54
N GLU A 74 -15.45 -4.00 0.70
CA GLU A 74 -15.33 -5.44 0.41
C GLU A 74 -13.99 -5.77 -0.26
N ASN A 75 -13.51 -4.93 -1.17
CA ASN A 75 -12.19 -5.11 -1.79
C ASN A 75 -11.06 -5.03 -0.74
N VAL A 76 -11.19 -4.12 0.22
CA VAL A 76 -10.23 -4.02 1.34
C VAL A 76 -10.28 -5.28 2.21
N ASP A 77 -11.47 -5.74 2.58
CA ASP A 77 -11.67 -6.95 3.40
C ASP A 77 -11.10 -8.20 2.72
N GLU A 78 -11.30 -8.34 1.40
CA GLU A 78 -10.69 -9.42 0.63
C GLU A 78 -9.17 -9.34 0.63
N GLY A 79 -8.61 -8.16 0.40
CA GLY A 79 -7.17 -7.93 0.46
C GLY A 79 -6.57 -8.22 1.83
N VAL A 80 -7.25 -7.83 2.91
CA VAL A 80 -6.85 -8.15 4.29
C VAL A 80 -6.87 -9.66 4.55
N LYS A 81 -7.86 -10.39 4.01
CA LYS A 81 -7.89 -11.86 4.09
C LYS A 81 -6.68 -12.48 3.38
N VAL A 82 -6.35 -12.00 2.18
CA VAL A 82 -5.15 -12.47 1.45
C VAL A 82 -3.88 -12.16 2.25
N PHE A 83 -3.76 -10.96 2.81
CA PHE A 83 -2.63 -10.56 3.65
C PHE A 83 -2.44 -11.51 4.84
N LYS A 84 -3.51 -11.75 5.60
CA LYS A 84 -3.48 -12.61 6.81
C LYS A 84 -3.22 -14.08 6.47
N ASN A 85 -3.89 -14.63 5.45
CA ASN A 85 -3.75 -16.02 5.05
C ASN A 85 -2.34 -16.38 4.57
N ASN A 86 -1.62 -15.41 3.98
CA ASN A 86 -0.24 -15.58 3.53
C ASN A 86 0.78 -15.12 4.58
N SER A 87 0.33 -14.68 5.77
CA SER A 87 1.19 -14.12 6.82
C SER A 87 2.09 -13.01 6.28
N CYS A 88 1.53 -12.13 5.46
CA CYS A 88 2.25 -10.97 4.95
C CYS A 88 2.63 -10.01 6.09
N ASP A 89 3.72 -9.26 5.91
CA ASP A 89 4.28 -8.35 6.91
C ASP A 89 4.37 -6.90 6.43
N SER A 90 4.05 -6.66 5.18
CA SER A 90 4.03 -5.33 4.54
C SER A 90 3.18 -5.33 3.29
N VAL A 91 2.94 -4.14 2.72
CA VAL A 91 2.24 -3.96 1.45
C VAL A 91 3.15 -3.23 0.46
N ILE A 92 3.13 -3.65 -0.79
CA ILE A 92 3.68 -2.92 -1.94
C ILE A 92 2.50 -2.58 -2.84
N ALA A 93 2.14 -1.30 -2.96
CA ALA A 93 1.07 -0.84 -3.83
C ALA A 93 1.67 -0.22 -5.11
N ILE A 94 1.38 -0.79 -6.27
CA ILE A 94 1.83 -0.28 -7.58
C ILE A 94 0.62 -0.04 -8.45
N GLY A 95 0.42 1.18 -8.90
CA GLY A 95 -0.70 1.49 -9.80
C GLY A 95 -1.18 2.92 -9.74
N GLY A 96 -2.38 3.13 -10.23
CA GLY A 96 -3.11 4.39 -10.11
C GLY A 96 -3.68 4.59 -8.70
N GLY A 97 -4.49 5.64 -8.52
CA GLY A 97 -5.08 5.99 -7.23
C GLY A 97 -5.77 4.82 -6.54
N SER A 98 -6.58 4.04 -7.27
CA SER A 98 -7.30 2.89 -6.71
C SER A 98 -6.37 1.83 -6.11
N ALA A 99 -5.25 1.51 -6.78
CA ALA A 99 -4.29 0.53 -6.26
C ALA A 99 -3.59 1.05 -5.00
N LEU A 100 -3.23 2.35 -4.98
CA LEU A 100 -2.62 2.97 -3.83
C LEU A 100 -3.58 3.02 -2.64
N ASP A 101 -4.83 3.42 -2.87
CA ASP A 101 -5.84 3.53 -1.84
C ASP A 101 -6.18 2.17 -1.21
N VAL A 102 -6.41 1.14 -2.05
CA VAL A 102 -6.62 -0.24 -1.57
C VAL A 102 -5.40 -0.74 -0.80
N GLY A 103 -4.20 -0.53 -1.33
CA GLY A 103 -2.96 -0.96 -0.67
C GLY A 103 -2.78 -0.32 0.70
N LYS A 104 -3.03 0.98 0.82
CA LYS A 104 -2.98 1.71 2.09
C LYS A 104 -4.05 1.23 3.07
N ALA A 105 -5.28 1.06 2.58
CA ALA A 105 -6.36 0.54 3.39
C ALA A 105 -6.09 -0.89 3.90
N ILE A 106 -5.51 -1.77 3.07
CA ILE A 106 -5.10 -3.11 3.49
C ILE A 106 -3.99 -3.02 4.56
N ALA A 107 -2.95 -2.20 4.34
CA ALA A 107 -1.87 -2.03 5.29
C ALA A 107 -2.37 -1.52 6.65
N PHE A 108 -3.28 -0.57 6.64
CA PHE A 108 -3.95 -0.06 7.82
C PHE A 108 -4.79 -1.14 8.50
N MET A 109 -5.71 -1.78 7.75
CA MET A 109 -6.69 -2.72 8.29
C MET A 109 -6.10 -4.09 8.68
N SER A 110 -4.89 -4.42 8.23
CA SER A 110 -4.24 -5.70 8.53
C SER A 110 -4.07 -5.93 10.04
N GLY A 111 -3.84 -4.87 10.81
CA GLY A 111 -3.68 -4.90 12.27
C GLY A 111 -4.87 -4.39 13.07
N GLN A 112 -5.96 -3.94 12.41
CA GLN A 112 -7.12 -3.43 13.12
C GLN A 112 -8.10 -4.53 13.50
N SER A 113 -8.82 -4.32 14.60
CA SER A 113 -9.87 -5.24 15.11
C SER A 113 -11.30 -4.75 14.80
N ARG A 114 -11.45 -3.53 14.32
CA ARG A 114 -12.73 -2.88 13.98
C ARG A 114 -12.96 -2.90 12.49
N PRO A 115 -14.20 -2.81 11.99
CA PRO A 115 -14.47 -2.61 10.57
C PRO A 115 -13.93 -1.26 10.08
N ILE A 116 -13.61 -1.16 8.79
CA ILE A 116 -13.01 0.03 8.19
C ILE A 116 -13.86 1.29 8.42
N TRP A 117 -15.19 1.16 8.42
CA TRP A 117 -16.13 2.27 8.62
C TRP A 117 -16.10 2.89 10.01
N ASP A 118 -15.52 2.20 11.00
CA ASP A 118 -15.28 2.77 12.32
C ASP A 118 -14.17 3.84 12.34
N PHE A 119 -13.44 3.98 11.22
CA PHE A 119 -12.31 4.90 11.06
C PHE A 119 -12.60 6.03 10.08
N GLU A 120 -13.87 6.27 9.75
CA GLU A 120 -14.25 7.42 8.93
C GLU A 120 -13.70 8.72 9.52
N ASP A 121 -13.40 9.70 8.64
CA ASP A 121 -12.92 11.02 9.06
C ASP A 121 -14.07 11.87 9.63
N ILE A 122 -14.65 11.40 10.72
CA ILE A 122 -15.73 12.04 11.47
C ILE A 122 -15.26 12.28 12.91
N GLY A 123 -15.08 13.52 13.27
CA GLY A 123 -14.65 13.90 14.61
C GLY A 123 -13.34 13.19 15.03
N ASP A 124 -13.38 12.42 16.10
CA ASP A 124 -12.21 11.75 16.69
C ASP A 124 -12.11 10.26 16.33
N TYR A 125 -12.77 9.78 15.29
CA TYR A 125 -12.78 8.34 14.96
C TYR A 125 -11.41 7.79 14.62
N TRP A 126 -10.53 8.61 14.05
CA TRP A 126 -9.13 8.23 13.80
C TRP A 126 -8.37 7.79 15.06
N LYS A 127 -8.75 8.28 16.25
CA LYS A 127 -8.15 7.87 17.54
C LYS A 127 -8.44 6.42 17.92
N ARG A 128 -9.36 5.75 17.22
CA ARG A 128 -9.68 4.34 17.43
C ARG A 128 -8.65 3.41 16.82
N ALA A 129 -7.78 3.94 15.95
CA ALA A 129 -6.78 3.14 15.26
C ALA A 129 -5.69 2.65 16.22
N ASP A 130 -5.32 1.38 16.06
CA ASP A 130 -4.11 0.82 16.68
C ASP A 130 -2.91 1.13 15.78
N GLU A 131 -2.27 2.26 16.04
CA GLU A 131 -1.14 2.77 15.24
C GLU A 131 0.06 1.82 15.23
N LYS A 132 0.24 1.02 16.29
CA LYS A 132 1.39 0.11 16.43
C LYS A 132 1.29 -1.11 15.53
N ASN A 133 0.09 -1.43 15.10
CA ASN A 133 -0.21 -2.61 14.28
C ASN A 133 -0.54 -2.24 12.82
N ILE A 134 -0.23 -1.02 12.38
CA ILE A 134 -0.29 -0.65 10.96
C ILE A 134 0.92 -1.25 10.25
N SER A 135 0.68 -2.02 9.20
CA SER A 135 1.75 -2.63 8.42
C SER A 135 2.50 -1.59 7.58
N PRO A 136 3.83 -1.72 7.42
CA PRO A 136 4.59 -0.86 6.51
C PRO A 136 4.07 -0.95 5.07
N ILE A 137 4.15 0.16 4.34
CA ILE A 137 3.75 0.21 2.92
C ILE A 137 4.78 0.94 2.07
N ILE A 138 5.01 0.42 0.86
CA ILE A 138 5.71 1.09 -0.22
C ILE A 138 4.67 1.39 -1.31
N ALA A 139 4.52 2.66 -1.69
CA ALA A 139 3.58 3.08 -2.72
C ALA A 139 4.34 3.57 -3.96
N ILE A 140 4.03 3.02 -5.13
CA ILE A 140 4.61 3.38 -6.43
C ILE A 140 3.48 3.84 -7.35
N PRO A 141 3.22 5.16 -7.43
CA PRO A 141 2.18 5.68 -8.31
C PRO A 141 2.60 5.57 -9.79
N THR A 142 1.67 5.11 -10.63
CA THR A 142 1.83 5.09 -12.09
C THR A 142 1.01 6.18 -12.79
N THR A 143 0.20 6.93 -12.05
CA THR A 143 -0.67 7.99 -12.54
C THR A 143 -0.45 9.25 -11.71
N ALA A 144 -0.22 10.39 -12.38
CA ALA A 144 -0.10 11.69 -11.71
C ALA A 144 -1.49 12.31 -11.46
N GLY A 145 -1.62 13.08 -10.37
CA GLY A 145 -2.77 13.94 -10.11
C GLY A 145 -3.91 13.29 -9.31
N THR A 146 -3.77 12.04 -8.87
CA THR A 146 -4.81 11.40 -8.05
C THR A 146 -4.84 11.90 -6.60
N GLY A 147 -3.69 12.34 -6.08
CA GLY A 147 -3.52 12.70 -4.68
C GLY A 147 -3.35 11.50 -3.73
N SER A 148 -3.58 10.28 -4.22
CA SER A 148 -3.49 9.06 -3.39
C SER A 148 -2.08 8.83 -2.83
N GLU A 149 -1.04 9.36 -3.46
CA GLU A 149 0.33 9.31 -2.96
C GLU A 149 0.54 10.15 -1.71
N THR A 150 -0.26 11.19 -1.50
CA THR A 150 -0.13 12.12 -0.35
C THR A 150 -0.96 11.71 0.86
N GLY A 151 -1.98 10.85 0.69
CA GLY A 151 -2.79 10.31 1.78
C GLY A 151 -1.92 9.47 2.73
N ARG A 152 -2.20 9.57 4.02
CA ARG A 152 -1.51 8.85 5.10
C ARG A 152 -2.40 7.79 5.68
#